data_0efc1e2117e352467d2fa3ede0c4b49f
#
_entry.id   0efc1e2117e352467d2fa3ede0c4b49f
#
_cell.length_a   1.000
_cell.length_b   1.000
_cell.length_c   1.000
_cell.angle_alpha   90.00
_cell.angle_beta   90.00
_cell.angle_gamma   90.00
#
_symmetry.space_group_name_H-M   'P 1'
#
loop_
_entity.id
_entity.type
_entity.pdbx_description
1 polymer ?
#
loop_
_entity_poly.entity_id
_entity_poly.type
_entity_poly.pdbx_seq_one_letter_code
_entity_poly.pdbx_strand_id
1 'polypeptide(L)'
;MQADVKDGATGNRYYLADSLTKIRTIRVLQNLGLSLDDIQAYYDGTTDMEPMIERLEKLRDELNLNIEKLKQRVKSDNDFELHTVTIPEQTIYRRTMRADTVEQRKEHLRDIIPDAMRKYGSDTSKRMYFIEYPLDDPNLISYCIAVPPQSEGEYIHRLPEEKALCIFYHGSYESIPDIRDRLITYAKEHGFSLKGTCRHIYLEGPPAHTDPSKFITQVALLIE
;
A
#
# COMPACT_ATOMS: atom_id res chain seq x y z
N MET A 1 19.72 -32.06 -7.29
CA MET A 1 19.70 -32.98 -6.12
C MET A 1 19.83 -34.41 -6.60
N GLN A 2 20.77 -35.19 -6.11
CA GLN A 2 20.91 -36.58 -6.44
C GLN A 2 20.03 -37.42 -5.52
N ALA A 3 19.47 -38.53 -6.02
CA ALA A 3 18.74 -39.47 -5.19
C ALA A 3 19.71 -40.19 -4.25
N ASP A 4 19.30 -40.42 -3.00
CA ASP A 4 20.14 -41.12 -2.01
C ASP A 4 20.33 -42.60 -2.37
N VAL A 5 19.30 -43.23 -2.93
CA VAL A 5 19.33 -44.58 -3.46
C VAL A 5 18.53 -44.66 -4.76
N LYS A 6 19.07 -45.36 -5.76
CA LYS A 6 18.36 -45.68 -7.01
C LYS A 6 18.23 -47.20 -7.11
N ASP A 7 17.01 -47.70 -7.19
CA ASP A 7 16.75 -49.10 -7.44
C ASP A 7 17.14 -49.49 -8.88
N GLY A 8 18.10 -50.36 -9.03
CA GLY A 8 18.60 -50.79 -10.33
C GLY A 8 17.62 -51.64 -11.15
N ALA A 9 16.62 -52.24 -10.51
CA ALA A 9 15.64 -53.11 -11.19
C ALA A 9 14.41 -52.31 -11.68
N THR A 10 13.94 -51.36 -10.88
CA THR A 10 12.72 -50.60 -11.17
C THR A 10 12.99 -49.18 -11.63
N GLY A 11 14.21 -48.67 -11.50
CA GLY A 11 14.58 -47.29 -11.78
C GLY A 11 14.05 -46.28 -10.75
N ASN A 12 13.38 -46.73 -9.70
CA ASN A 12 12.82 -45.86 -8.66
C ASN A 12 13.92 -45.14 -7.88
N ARG A 13 13.63 -43.89 -7.50
CA ARG A 13 14.54 -43.07 -6.70
C ARG A 13 14.00 -42.96 -5.28
N TYR A 14 14.82 -43.27 -4.32
CA TYR A 14 14.52 -43.17 -2.90
C TYR A 14 15.30 -42.02 -2.28
N TYR A 15 14.63 -41.27 -1.38
CA TYR A 15 15.19 -40.12 -0.69
C TYR A 15 15.09 -40.34 0.82
N LEU A 16 16.15 -40.01 1.55
CA LEU A 16 16.16 -40.04 3.00
C LEU A 16 15.28 -38.89 3.56
N ALA A 17 14.93 -38.97 4.85
CA ALA A 17 14.12 -37.98 5.51
C ALA A 17 14.72 -36.56 5.41
N ASP A 18 16.03 -36.42 5.48
CA ASP A 18 16.73 -35.14 5.35
C ASP A 18 16.59 -34.57 3.94
N SER A 19 16.64 -35.40 2.91
CA SER A 19 16.40 -35.00 1.53
C SER A 19 14.96 -34.51 1.33
N LEU A 20 13.99 -35.17 1.97
CA LEU A 20 12.58 -34.72 1.93
C LEU A 20 12.39 -33.37 2.62
N THR A 21 13.05 -33.16 3.77
CA THR A 21 13.04 -31.89 4.48
C THR A 21 13.64 -30.77 3.63
N LYS A 22 14.78 -31.05 2.97
CA LYS A 22 15.42 -30.10 2.06
C LYS A 22 14.52 -29.74 0.88
N ILE A 23 13.85 -30.72 0.25
CA ILE A 23 12.90 -30.50 -0.83
C ILE A 23 11.73 -29.59 -0.37
N ARG A 24 11.22 -29.86 0.83
CA ARG A 24 10.13 -29.05 1.42
C ARG A 24 10.55 -27.61 1.62
N THR A 25 11.74 -27.38 2.17
CA THR A 25 12.29 -26.03 2.35
C THR A 25 12.49 -25.34 1.01
N ILE A 26 13.04 -26.01 0.00
CA ILE A 26 13.20 -25.46 -1.36
C ILE A 26 11.84 -25.01 -1.92
N ARG A 27 10.78 -25.84 -1.77
CA ARG A 27 9.43 -25.47 -2.23
C ARG A 27 8.86 -24.26 -1.50
N VAL A 28 9.07 -24.18 -0.19
CA VAL A 28 8.65 -23.01 0.59
C VAL A 28 9.34 -21.75 0.07
N LEU A 29 10.66 -21.79 -0.13
CA LEU A 29 11.43 -20.65 -0.64
C LEU A 29 11.02 -20.27 -2.07
N GLN A 30 10.74 -21.26 -2.94
CA GLN A 30 10.21 -20.99 -4.29
C GLN A 30 8.83 -20.37 -4.25
N ASN A 31 7.95 -20.80 -3.35
CA ASN A 31 6.62 -20.19 -3.17
C ASN A 31 6.69 -18.73 -2.68
N LEU A 32 7.78 -18.38 -2.00
CA LEU A 32 8.10 -17.00 -1.63
C LEU A 32 8.75 -16.20 -2.77
N GLY A 33 8.88 -16.82 -3.97
CA GLY A 33 9.37 -16.16 -5.17
C GLY A 33 10.90 -16.13 -5.31
N LEU A 34 11.64 -16.98 -4.56
CA LEU A 34 13.07 -17.10 -4.71
C LEU A 34 13.41 -17.95 -5.95
N SER A 35 14.43 -17.54 -6.68
CA SER A 35 15.01 -18.33 -7.76
C SER A 35 15.77 -19.55 -7.22
N LEU A 36 16.03 -20.55 -8.05
CA LEU A 36 16.86 -21.68 -7.66
C LEU A 36 18.30 -21.27 -7.32
N ASP A 37 18.80 -20.23 -7.97
CA ASP A 37 20.14 -19.69 -7.72
C ASP A 37 20.21 -19.01 -6.35
N ASP A 38 19.18 -18.22 -5.97
CA ASP A 38 19.06 -17.63 -4.62
C ASP A 38 18.99 -18.72 -3.54
N ILE A 39 18.23 -19.80 -3.81
CA ILE A 39 18.10 -20.95 -2.89
C ILE A 39 19.42 -21.72 -2.77
N GLN A 40 20.13 -21.90 -3.87
CA GLN A 40 21.46 -22.54 -3.84
C GLN A 40 22.42 -21.70 -3.01
N ALA A 41 22.50 -20.41 -3.26
CA ALA A 41 23.34 -19.47 -2.53
C ALA A 41 23.01 -19.41 -1.02
N TYR A 42 21.71 -19.54 -0.66
CA TYR A 42 21.26 -19.68 0.73
C TYR A 42 21.88 -20.93 1.40
N TYR A 43 21.85 -22.09 0.71
CA TYR A 43 22.40 -23.32 1.27
C TYR A 43 23.94 -23.32 1.32
N ASP A 44 24.59 -22.62 0.41
CA ASP A 44 26.06 -22.52 0.35
C ASP A 44 26.61 -21.49 1.36
N GLY A 45 25.74 -20.72 2.00
CA GLY A 45 26.14 -19.68 2.97
C GLY A 45 26.97 -18.55 2.35
N THR A 46 26.86 -18.37 1.02
CA THR A 46 27.68 -17.42 0.26
C THR A 46 26.98 -16.11 -0.05
N THR A 47 25.67 -16.02 0.28
CA THR A 47 24.82 -14.90 -0.08
C THR A 47 24.57 -13.98 1.11
N ASP A 48 24.66 -12.68 0.86
CA ASP A 48 24.07 -11.67 1.72
C ASP A 48 22.54 -11.89 1.71
N MET A 49 21.96 -12.14 2.88
CA MET A 49 20.54 -12.42 3.04
C MET A 49 19.69 -11.15 3.13
N GLU A 50 20.30 -9.99 3.31
CA GLU A 50 19.60 -8.71 3.51
C GLU A 50 18.68 -8.36 2.33
N PRO A 51 19.12 -8.45 1.04
CA PRO A 51 18.22 -8.16 -0.09
C PRO A 51 17.02 -9.09 -0.17
N MET A 52 17.17 -10.34 0.29
CA MET A 52 16.07 -11.31 0.34
C MET A 52 15.07 -10.95 1.44
N ILE A 53 15.55 -10.57 2.60
CA ILE A 53 14.71 -10.12 3.73
C ILE A 53 13.91 -8.89 3.29
N GLU A 54 14.56 -7.87 2.74
CA GLU A 54 13.90 -6.66 2.23
C GLU A 54 12.80 -6.98 1.21
N ARG A 55 13.07 -7.92 0.29
CA ARG A 55 12.08 -8.36 -0.70
C ARG A 55 10.87 -9.03 -0.05
N LEU A 56 11.09 -9.91 0.91
CA LEU A 56 10.01 -10.61 1.63
C LEU A 56 9.20 -9.64 2.48
N GLU A 57 9.84 -8.67 3.12
CA GLU A 57 9.17 -7.61 3.87
C GLU A 57 8.29 -6.75 2.96
N LYS A 58 8.79 -6.36 1.80
CA LYS A 58 8.01 -5.66 0.78
C LYS A 58 6.78 -6.46 0.34
N LEU A 59 6.94 -7.74 0.05
CA LEU A 59 5.83 -8.63 -0.31
C LEU A 59 4.80 -8.75 0.84
N ARG A 60 5.27 -8.87 2.08
CA ARG A 60 4.40 -8.86 3.26
C ARG A 60 3.57 -7.58 3.32
N ASP A 61 4.19 -6.44 3.12
CA ASP A 61 3.53 -5.13 3.18
C ASP A 61 2.51 -4.98 2.03
N GLU A 62 2.85 -5.41 0.82
CA GLU A 62 1.91 -5.47 -0.32
C GLU A 62 0.71 -6.37 -0.02
N LEU A 63 0.93 -7.56 0.56
CA LEU A 63 -0.15 -8.47 0.95
C LEU A 63 -1.04 -7.85 2.02
N ASN A 64 -0.48 -7.21 3.04
CA ASN A 64 -1.23 -6.54 4.09
C ASN A 64 -2.15 -5.44 3.53
N LEU A 65 -1.65 -4.61 2.60
CA LEU A 65 -2.45 -3.59 1.93
C LEU A 65 -3.62 -4.20 1.14
N ASN A 66 -3.37 -5.29 0.42
CA ASN A 66 -4.41 -5.98 -0.35
C ASN A 66 -5.45 -6.66 0.55
N ILE A 67 -5.02 -7.28 1.65
CA ILE A 67 -5.93 -7.87 2.65
C ILE A 67 -6.83 -6.80 3.25
N GLU A 68 -6.28 -5.65 3.64
CA GLU A 68 -7.06 -4.55 4.20
C GLU A 68 -8.09 -4.03 3.17
N LYS A 69 -7.68 -3.83 1.93
CA LYS A 69 -8.58 -3.44 0.83
C LYS A 69 -9.72 -4.44 0.65
N LEU A 70 -9.43 -5.75 0.63
CA LEU A 70 -10.45 -6.78 0.49
C LEU A 70 -11.38 -6.85 1.71
N LYS A 71 -10.85 -6.65 2.93
CA LYS A 71 -11.68 -6.56 4.14
C LYS A 71 -12.67 -5.39 4.06
N GLN A 72 -12.24 -4.23 3.58
CA GLN A 72 -13.13 -3.09 3.39
C GLN A 72 -14.19 -3.39 2.32
N ARG A 73 -13.83 -4.09 1.25
CA ARG A 73 -14.79 -4.47 0.20
C ARG A 73 -15.90 -5.41 0.67
N VAL A 74 -15.60 -6.27 1.65
CA VAL A 74 -16.59 -7.21 2.23
C VAL A 74 -17.52 -6.49 3.22
N LYS A 75 -17.06 -5.40 3.83
CA LYS A 75 -17.90 -4.53 4.67
C LYS A 75 -18.82 -3.73 3.76
N SER A 76 -20.10 -4.15 3.66
CA SER A 76 -21.07 -3.55 2.73
C SER A 76 -21.84 -2.35 3.30
N ASP A 77 -21.61 -1.98 4.56
CA ASP A 77 -22.37 -0.93 5.23
C ASP A 77 -21.52 0.32 5.49
N ASN A 78 -22.13 1.48 5.17
CA ASN A 78 -21.63 2.81 5.52
C ASN A 78 -21.83 3.10 7.03
N ASP A 79 -21.58 2.11 7.89
CA ASP A 79 -21.48 2.37 9.30
C ASP A 79 -20.32 3.34 9.53
N PHE A 80 -20.59 4.43 10.27
CA PHE A 80 -19.59 5.43 10.60
C PHE A 80 -18.61 4.85 11.65
N GLU A 81 -17.88 3.81 11.21
CA GLU A 81 -16.88 3.11 12.01
C GLU A 81 -15.56 3.88 11.97
N LEU A 82 -15.17 4.42 13.11
CA LEU A 82 -13.97 5.22 13.26
C LEU A 82 -12.78 4.36 13.66
N HIS A 83 -11.64 4.64 13.03
CA HIS A 83 -10.40 3.94 13.29
C HIS A 83 -9.28 4.94 13.61
N THR A 84 -8.49 4.63 14.61
CA THR A 84 -7.17 5.26 14.76
C THR A 84 -6.14 4.36 14.10
N VAL A 85 -5.39 4.91 13.16
CA VAL A 85 -4.40 4.17 12.36
C VAL A 85 -3.05 4.88 12.40
N THR A 86 -1.99 4.10 12.24
CA THR A 86 -0.66 4.62 11.95
C THR A 86 -0.43 4.54 10.45
N ILE A 87 -0.16 5.68 9.83
CA ILE A 87 0.23 5.77 8.42
C ILE A 87 1.75 5.72 8.39
N PRO A 88 2.37 4.69 7.78
CA PRO A 88 3.82 4.54 7.80
C PRO A 88 4.51 5.65 7.02
N GLU A 89 5.77 5.89 7.34
CA GLU A 89 6.63 6.76 6.54
C GLU A 89 6.69 6.30 5.09
N GLN A 90 6.80 7.27 4.17
CA GLN A 90 6.89 6.98 2.75
C GLN A 90 7.54 8.11 1.96
N THR A 91 8.20 7.75 0.86
CA THR A 91 8.70 8.71 -0.12
C THR A 91 7.63 8.92 -1.18
N ILE A 92 7.34 10.18 -1.49
CA ILE A 92 6.30 10.55 -2.44
C ILE A 92 6.81 11.55 -3.48
N TYR A 93 6.23 11.49 -4.67
CA TYR A 93 6.18 12.58 -5.62
C TYR A 93 4.96 13.44 -5.29
N ARG A 94 5.14 14.75 -5.06
CA ARG A 94 4.05 15.67 -4.65
C ARG A 94 3.96 16.88 -5.56
N ARG A 95 2.76 17.17 -6.05
CA ARG A 95 2.42 18.41 -6.75
C ARG A 95 1.23 19.05 -6.05
N THR A 96 1.36 20.34 -5.74
CA THR A 96 0.28 21.10 -5.07
C THR A 96 -0.34 22.09 -6.04
N MET A 97 -1.66 22.02 -6.19
CA MET A 97 -2.43 22.86 -7.10
C MET A 97 -3.83 23.10 -6.54
N ARG A 98 -4.46 24.21 -6.93
CA ARG A 98 -5.86 24.46 -6.59
C ARG A 98 -6.79 23.64 -7.47
N ALA A 99 -7.84 23.11 -6.86
CA ALA A 99 -8.92 22.41 -7.57
C ALA A 99 -10.24 22.61 -6.83
N ASP A 100 -11.12 23.35 -7.45
CA ASP A 100 -12.42 23.74 -6.87
C ASP A 100 -13.50 22.67 -7.10
N THR A 101 -13.30 21.75 -8.05
CA THR A 101 -14.25 20.70 -8.39
C THR A 101 -13.61 19.31 -8.34
N VAL A 102 -14.45 18.28 -8.17
CA VAL A 102 -14.01 16.87 -8.22
C VAL A 102 -13.42 16.53 -9.60
N GLU A 103 -13.99 17.10 -10.66
CA GLU A 103 -13.51 16.89 -12.03
C GLU A 103 -12.09 17.40 -12.22
N GLN A 104 -11.77 18.62 -11.76
CA GLN A 104 -10.41 19.17 -11.79
C GLN A 104 -9.44 18.30 -11.01
N ARG A 105 -9.85 17.79 -9.84
CA ARG A 105 -9.02 16.85 -9.05
C ARG A 105 -8.71 15.58 -9.84
N LYS A 106 -9.69 15.02 -10.54
CA LYS A 106 -9.51 13.83 -11.40
C LYS A 106 -8.59 14.12 -12.60
N GLU A 107 -8.72 15.26 -13.25
CA GLU A 107 -7.85 15.68 -14.36
C GLU A 107 -6.41 15.81 -13.90
N HIS A 108 -6.15 16.51 -12.80
CA HIS A 108 -4.80 16.62 -12.25
C HIS A 108 -4.18 15.25 -11.91
N LEU A 109 -4.95 14.33 -11.32
CA LEU A 109 -4.46 12.97 -11.06
C LEU A 109 -4.11 12.20 -12.33
N ARG A 110 -4.90 12.35 -13.40
CA ARG A 110 -4.62 11.71 -14.71
C ARG A 110 -3.30 12.15 -15.31
N ASP A 111 -2.89 13.40 -15.07
CA ASP A 111 -1.64 13.95 -15.59
C ASP A 111 -0.45 13.61 -14.67
N ILE A 112 -0.64 13.74 -13.36
CA ILE A 112 0.43 13.61 -12.37
C ILE A 112 0.86 12.15 -12.17
N ILE A 113 -0.09 11.21 -12.12
CA ILE A 113 0.22 9.79 -11.87
C ILE A 113 1.13 9.21 -12.95
N PRO A 114 0.82 9.33 -14.28
CA PRO A 114 1.70 8.80 -15.31
C PRO A 114 3.08 9.49 -15.35
N ASP A 115 3.15 10.79 -15.03
CA ASP A 115 4.42 11.51 -14.99
C ASP A 115 5.32 10.99 -13.86
N ALA A 116 4.79 10.84 -12.66
CA ALA A 116 5.52 10.30 -11.51
C ALA A 116 5.98 8.86 -11.77
N MET A 117 5.07 7.99 -12.25
CA MET A 117 5.38 6.58 -12.52
C MET A 117 6.44 6.41 -13.61
N ARG A 118 6.41 7.23 -14.65
CA ARG A 118 7.41 7.20 -15.74
C ARG A 118 8.79 7.64 -15.27
N LYS A 119 8.86 8.64 -14.39
CA LYS A 119 10.14 9.20 -13.91
C LYS A 119 10.77 8.36 -12.81
N TYR A 120 9.97 7.84 -11.90
CA TYR A 120 10.45 7.24 -10.66
C TYR A 120 10.01 5.80 -10.43
N GLY A 121 9.01 5.33 -11.16
CA GLY A 121 8.32 4.08 -10.85
C GLY A 121 7.29 4.27 -9.73
N SER A 122 6.89 3.18 -9.09
CA SER A 122 5.92 3.19 -7.99
C SER A 122 6.37 2.28 -6.84
N ASP A 123 6.09 2.69 -5.61
CA ASP A 123 6.24 1.83 -4.44
C ASP A 123 4.91 1.15 -4.13
N THR A 124 4.76 -0.10 -4.57
CA THR A 124 3.55 -0.90 -4.38
C THR A 124 3.36 -1.42 -2.95
N SER A 125 4.39 -1.34 -2.11
CA SER A 125 4.30 -1.69 -0.68
C SER A 125 3.64 -0.59 0.16
N LYS A 126 3.38 0.57 -0.45
CA LYS A 126 2.71 1.72 0.19
C LYS A 126 1.38 2.03 -0.50
N ARG A 127 0.58 2.90 0.11
CA ARG A 127 -0.61 3.46 -0.56
C ARG A 127 -0.18 4.28 -1.76
N MET A 128 -0.50 3.79 -2.96
CA MET A 128 0.09 4.30 -4.22
C MET A 128 -0.22 5.77 -4.48
N TYR A 129 -1.45 6.21 -4.23
CA TYR A 129 -1.85 7.58 -4.45
C TYR A 129 -2.92 8.04 -3.47
N PHE A 130 -2.76 9.28 -3.05
CA PHE A 130 -3.67 9.97 -2.17
C PHE A 130 -3.59 11.47 -2.44
N ILE A 131 -4.54 12.22 -1.92
CA ILE A 131 -4.46 13.67 -1.86
C ILE A 131 -4.41 14.13 -0.41
N GLU A 132 -3.75 15.26 -0.20
CA GLU A 132 -3.76 15.98 1.07
C GLU A 132 -4.17 17.42 0.85
N TYR A 133 -4.80 18.00 1.85
CA TYR A 133 -5.09 19.44 1.86
C TYR A 133 -5.22 19.95 3.30
N PRO A 134 -4.92 21.26 3.53
CA PRO A 134 -5.18 21.91 4.79
C PRO A 134 -6.68 21.98 5.08
N LEU A 135 -7.08 21.82 6.35
CA LEU A 135 -8.51 21.91 6.74
C LEU A 135 -9.10 23.30 6.55
N ASP A 136 -8.27 24.34 6.60
CA ASP A 136 -8.64 25.74 6.39
C ASP A 136 -8.66 26.16 4.91
N ASP A 137 -8.02 25.41 4.00
CA ASP A 137 -8.07 25.61 2.55
C ASP A 137 -8.23 24.29 1.79
N PRO A 138 -9.43 23.68 1.79
CA PRO A 138 -9.67 22.35 1.20
C PRO A 138 -9.55 22.33 -0.33
N ASN A 139 -9.35 23.47 -0.99
CA ASN A 139 -9.14 23.57 -2.43
C ASN A 139 -7.66 23.61 -2.82
N LEU A 140 -6.75 23.78 -1.86
CA LEU A 140 -5.30 23.68 -2.08
C LEU A 140 -4.86 22.23 -1.96
N ILE A 141 -4.88 21.49 -3.07
CA ILE A 141 -4.70 20.04 -3.10
C ILE A 141 -3.25 19.67 -3.39
N SER A 142 -2.65 18.88 -2.52
CA SER A 142 -1.39 18.18 -2.75
C SER A 142 -1.68 16.76 -3.28
N TYR A 143 -1.30 16.48 -4.51
CA TYR A 143 -1.41 15.19 -5.16
C TYR A 143 -0.14 14.40 -4.87
N CYS A 144 -0.27 13.25 -4.21
CA CYS A 144 0.83 12.47 -3.67
C CYS A 144 0.84 11.07 -4.29
N ILE A 145 1.97 10.68 -4.86
CA ILE A 145 2.19 9.37 -5.46
C ILE A 145 3.38 8.72 -4.76
N ALA A 146 3.20 7.50 -4.22
CA ALA A 146 4.28 6.74 -3.61
C ALA A 146 5.31 6.31 -4.65
N VAL A 147 6.56 6.64 -4.40
CA VAL A 147 7.71 6.33 -5.25
C VAL A 147 8.78 5.60 -4.43
N PRO A 148 9.71 4.88 -5.07
CA PRO A 148 10.78 4.17 -4.37
C PRO A 148 11.55 5.07 -3.39
N PRO A 149 11.96 4.56 -2.22
CA PRO A 149 12.59 5.36 -1.15
C PRO A 149 13.85 6.11 -1.57
N GLN A 150 14.58 5.60 -2.57
CA GLN A 150 15.80 6.19 -3.11
C GLN A 150 15.55 7.30 -4.15
N SER A 151 14.26 7.61 -4.46
CA SER A 151 13.92 8.66 -5.43
C SER A 151 14.37 10.04 -4.92
N GLU A 152 14.91 10.85 -5.84
CA GLU A 152 15.38 12.21 -5.57
C GLU A 152 14.87 13.18 -6.65
N GLY A 153 14.60 14.44 -6.29
CA GLY A 153 14.18 15.49 -7.22
C GLY A 153 13.36 16.58 -6.55
N GLU A 154 13.06 17.63 -7.31
CA GLU A 154 12.36 18.83 -6.84
C GLU A 154 11.00 18.52 -6.17
N TYR A 155 10.27 17.53 -6.70
CA TYR A 155 8.93 17.16 -6.22
C TYR A 155 8.93 15.94 -5.31
N ILE A 156 10.12 15.48 -4.90
CA ILE A 156 10.23 14.32 -4.00
C ILE A 156 10.23 14.80 -2.55
N HIS A 157 9.38 14.18 -1.75
CA HIS A 157 9.24 14.47 -0.33
C HIS A 157 9.23 13.16 0.47
N ARG A 158 9.84 13.20 1.65
CA ARG A 158 9.77 12.11 2.62
C ARG A 158 8.74 12.49 3.68
N LEU A 159 7.68 11.72 3.75
CA LEU A 159 6.64 11.89 4.77
C LEU A 159 7.00 10.99 5.96
N PRO A 160 7.00 11.52 7.19
CA PRO A 160 7.21 10.72 8.37
C PRO A 160 6.00 9.80 8.64
N GLU A 161 6.19 8.87 9.57
CA GLU A 161 5.08 8.14 10.16
C GLU A 161 4.13 9.11 10.86
N GLU A 162 2.83 8.93 10.63
CA GLU A 162 1.77 9.81 11.15
C GLU A 162 0.64 9.00 11.78
N LYS A 163 0.08 9.50 12.86
CA LYS A 163 -1.19 8.97 13.39
C LYS A 163 -2.36 9.69 12.74
N ALA A 164 -3.43 8.96 12.50
CA ALA A 164 -4.63 9.52 11.93
C ALA A 164 -5.90 8.91 12.52
N LEU A 165 -6.92 9.75 12.69
CA LEU A 165 -8.30 9.33 12.87
C LEU A 165 -8.93 9.19 11.50
N CYS A 166 -9.50 8.06 11.15
CA CYS A 166 -10.02 7.82 9.82
C CYS A 166 -11.32 7.02 9.79
N ILE A 167 -11.98 7.10 8.64
CA ILE A 167 -13.12 6.28 8.25
C ILE A 167 -12.88 5.74 6.84
N PHE A 168 -13.37 4.52 6.58
CA PHE A 168 -13.45 3.96 5.23
C PHE A 168 -14.84 4.26 4.66
N TYR A 169 -14.91 5.20 3.75
CA TYR A 169 -16.15 5.63 3.12
C TYR A 169 -16.39 4.87 1.81
N HIS A 170 -17.59 4.30 1.68
CA HIS A 170 -18.07 3.63 0.48
C HIS A 170 -19.06 4.54 -0.23
N GLY A 171 -18.71 5.01 -1.43
CA GLY A 171 -19.56 5.91 -2.20
C GLY A 171 -18.82 6.93 -3.05
N SER A 172 -19.60 7.86 -3.59
CA SER A 172 -19.09 8.87 -4.53
C SER A 172 -18.18 9.90 -3.85
N TYR A 173 -17.29 10.51 -4.62
CA TYR A 173 -16.36 11.53 -4.11
C TYR A 173 -17.06 12.83 -3.71
N GLU A 174 -18.26 13.09 -4.23
CA GLU A 174 -19.06 14.27 -3.95
C GLU A 174 -19.52 14.32 -2.49
N SER A 175 -19.69 13.18 -1.84
CA SER A 175 -20.10 13.10 -0.43
C SER A 175 -18.94 13.13 0.57
N ILE A 176 -17.69 13.10 0.10
CA ILE A 176 -16.53 13.11 1.00
C ILE A 176 -16.43 14.37 1.88
N PRO A 177 -16.80 15.59 1.41
CA PRO A 177 -16.83 16.76 2.28
C PRO A 177 -17.69 16.57 3.53
N ASP A 178 -18.87 15.98 3.40
CA ASP A 178 -19.77 15.73 4.54
C ASP A 178 -19.17 14.71 5.52
N ILE A 179 -18.51 13.67 4.98
CA ILE A 179 -17.82 12.67 5.78
C ILE A 179 -16.66 13.29 6.55
N ARG A 180 -15.85 14.14 5.91
CA ARG A 180 -14.78 14.90 6.54
C ARG A 180 -15.30 15.77 7.68
N ASP A 181 -16.38 16.51 7.46
CA ASP A 181 -16.92 17.46 8.44
C ASP A 181 -17.48 16.71 9.67
N ARG A 182 -18.12 15.54 9.46
CA ARG A 182 -18.51 14.64 10.54
C ARG A 182 -17.30 14.13 11.34
N LEU A 183 -16.22 13.79 10.64
CA LEU A 183 -14.99 13.31 11.27
C LEU A 183 -14.32 14.43 12.09
N ILE A 184 -14.31 15.66 11.59
CA ILE A 184 -13.81 16.85 12.33
C ILE A 184 -14.64 17.09 13.60
N THR A 185 -15.97 17.01 13.49
CA THR A 185 -16.88 17.19 14.63
C THR A 185 -16.59 16.14 15.71
N TYR A 186 -16.52 14.87 15.31
CA TYR A 186 -16.18 13.79 16.23
C TYR A 186 -14.82 13.99 16.91
N ALA A 187 -13.79 14.37 16.13
CA ALA A 187 -12.45 14.61 16.68
C ALA A 187 -12.45 15.69 17.77
N LYS A 188 -13.20 16.80 17.56
CA LYS A 188 -13.36 17.87 18.53
C LYS A 188 -14.10 17.42 19.80
N GLU A 189 -15.19 16.69 19.64
CA GLU A 189 -16.00 16.18 20.75
C GLU A 189 -15.25 15.19 21.65
N HIS A 190 -14.30 14.44 21.07
CA HIS A 190 -13.52 13.41 21.77
C HIS A 190 -12.09 13.85 22.11
N GLY A 191 -11.77 15.14 21.95
CA GLY A 191 -10.52 15.72 22.43
C GLY A 191 -9.28 15.34 21.59
N PHE A 192 -9.44 14.96 20.32
CA PHE A 192 -8.29 14.72 19.44
C PHE A 192 -7.64 16.02 19.00
N SER A 193 -6.33 16.12 19.15
CA SER A 193 -5.52 17.22 18.61
C SER A 193 -5.27 17.03 17.12
N LEU A 194 -5.89 17.87 16.26
CA LEU A 194 -5.73 17.80 14.82
C LEU A 194 -4.49 18.58 14.35
N LYS A 195 -3.68 17.99 13.47
CA LYS A 195 -2.54 18.65 12.80
C LYS A 195 -2.97 19.59 11.67
N GLY A 196 -4.27 19.75 11.42
CA GLY A 196 -4.81 20.64 10.40
C GLY A 196 -4.75 20.10 8.96
N THR A 197 -4.46 18.82 8.78
CA THR A 197 -4.38 18.18 7.45
C THR A 197 -5.39 17.06 7.32
N CYS A 198 -6.11 17.03 6.20
CA CYS A 198 -6.95 15.92 5.77
C CYS A 198 -6.28 15.19 4.62
N ARG A 199 -6.29 13.85 4.66
CA ARG A 199 -5.76 12.95 3.62
C ARG A 199 -6.87 12.05 3.08
N HIS A 200 -7.03 11.99 1.75
CA HIS A 200 -7.91 11.03 1.10
C HIS A 200 -7.07 9.98 0.38
N ILE A 201 -7.14 8.74 0.84
CA ILE A 201 -6.44 7.61 0.26
C ILE A 201 -7.44 6.80 -0.56
N TYR A 202 -7.22 6.72 -1.86
CA TYR A 202 -8.11 6.05 -2.79
C TYR A 202 -7.77 4.56 -2.83
N LEU A 203 -8.62 3.71 -2.24
CA LEU A 203 -8.45 2.27 -2.24
C LEU A 203 -9.06 1.63 -3.49
N GLU A 204 -10.26 2.05 -3.85
CA GLU A 204 -10.95 1.67 -5.07
C GLU A 204 -11.65 2.89 -5.68
N GLY A 205 -11.63 3.00 -7.00
CA GLY A 205 -12.21 4.15 -7.70
C GLY A 205 -12.41 3.87 -9.18
N PRO A 206 -12.53 4.93 -10.02
CA PRO A 206 -12.87 4.83 -11.44
C PRO A 206 -12.08 3.82 -12.28
N PRO A 207 -10.77 3.59 -12.03
CA PRO A 207 -10.03 2.57 -12.78
C PRO A 207 -10.53 1.14 -12.55
N ALA A 208 -11.13 0.88 -11.37
CA ALA A 208 -11.63 -0.45 -11.00
C ALA A 208 -13.15 -0.58 -11.17
N HIS A 209 -13.89 0.52 -11.03
CA HIS A 209 -15.36 0.54 -11.03
C HIS A 209 -15.91 1.73 -11.79
N THR A 210 -16.91 1.50 -12.62
CA THR A 210 -17.70 2.57 -13.27
C THR A 210 -18.82 3.10 -12.36
N ASP A 211 -19.26 2.29 -11.39
CA ASP A 211 -20.31 2.62 -10.42
C ASP A 211 -19.70 3.31 -9.19
N PRO A 212 -20.01 4.60 -8.94
CA PRO A 212 -19.48 5.34 -7.81
C PRO A 212 -19.85 4.75 -6.44
N SER A 213 -20.94 3.98 -6.33
CA SER A 213 -21.34 3.33 -5.08
C SER A 213 -20.30 2.28 -4.60
N LYS A 214 -19.43 1.83 -5.50
CA LYS A 214 -18.37 0.85 -5.24
C LYS A 214 -17.01 1.48 -4.94
N PHE A 215 -16.90 2.81 -4.95
CA PHE A 215 -15.64 3.46 -4.60
C PHE A 215 -15.40 3.32 -3.10
N ILE A 216 -14.14 3.13 -2.73
CA ILE A 216 -13.70 3.05 -1.34
C ILE A 216 -12.59 4.08 -1.13
N THR A 217 -12.87 5.03 -0.25
CA THR A 217 -11.90 6.06 0.12
C THR A 217 -11.68 6.06 1.63
N GLN A 218 -10.43 5.96 2.05
CA GLN A 218 -10.07 6.22 3.44
C GLN A 218 -9.92 7.74 3.60
N VAL A 219 -10.80 8.34 4.38
CA VAL A 219 -10.74 9.76 4.76
C VAL A 219 -10.07 9.83 6.12
N ALA A 220 -8.94 10.50 6.22
CA ALA A 220 -8.10 10.54 7.41
C ALA A 220 -7.78 11.98 7.84
N LEU A 221 -7.93 12.28 9.12
CA LEU A 221 -7.44 13.50 9.76
C LEU A 221 -6.15 13.17 10.50
N LEU A 222 -5.05 13.86 10.18
CA LEU A 222 -3.80 13.70 10.90
C LEU A 222 -3.93 14.24 12.34
N ILE A 223 -3.48 13.45 13.32
CA ILE A 223 -3.55 13.75 14.76
C ILE A 223 -2.17 13.75 15.40
N GLU A 224 -2.03 14.41 16.55
CA GLU A 224 -0.80 14.41 17.34
C GLU A 224 -0.52 13.08 18.05
#